data_63d0a621a205359f700c7d83ea791f4c
#
_entry.id   63d0a621a205359f700c7d83ea791f4c
#
_cell.length_a   1.000
_cell.length_b   1.000
_cell.length_c   1.000
_cell.angle_alpha   90.00
_cell.angle_beta   90.00
_cell.angle_gamma   90.00
#
_symmetry.space_group_name_H-M   'P 1'
#
loop_
_entity.id
_entity.type
_entity.pdbx_description
1 polymer ?
#
loop_
_entity_poly.entity_id
_entity_poly.type
_entity_poly.pdbx_seq_one_letter_code
_entity_poly.pdbx_strand_id
1 'polypeptide(L)'
;MNRKLESFAGTTFDIVIIGGGINGAATAREAALRGMKVALVDAHDFAGATSSRSSKLIHGGLRYLDQLEFRLVHEARRERRLLRELAPHLAWPVPFLFPIYQGDPFSPLKVRLGLTIYDLLGNLGTADRHQTLSKEDLLRRVPLLQIEGLLGGSLYHDSLTDDARLTIENIVDAADHGAVVANYAKVLNFDLDSGKANGSPAITTAEVVDNLTGKRYEISSRFWVNATGPWVDYVRALLPGYDGSKTVRLTKGTHIVIPPVAGDFAMFAAILPGKRIFVMMPWHRHGLLGTTDTDYDDDPGQVRPDIADVEYLLRAVNRVLSKPLQTSDVIGAYAGLRALAVQPGASPSENTREYRFHQDPWAANMIAVCGGKLTTSRSLGEKLVDQVAASLPGSSPAGWAEHPTRKTPLPGGHTDNFERFCKDAAADAVRLFNVPRAAAERIVRTYGTRWQQVLEPVRRDRKLADPLAGSENYLGAEVAFAIENEMALELDDFLLRRSGLSWYAAHALADAVPQMAEIFAEHLGWDAAKRDAAVEDFRKAGYFRAS
;
A
#
# COMPACT_ATOMS: atom_id res chain seq x y z
N MET A 1 17.44 2.62 7.35
CA MET A 1 17.45 1.13 7.56
C MET A 1 18.67 0.53 6.86
N ASN A 2 19.29 -0.51 7.41
CA ASN A 2 20.41 -1.20 6.78
C ASN A 2 20.10 -2.70 6.71
N ARG A 3 20.36 -3.33 5.55
CA ARG A 3 20.25 -4.79 5.39
C ARG A 3 21.34 -5.46 6.25
N LYS A 4 20.93 -6.22 7.26
CA LYS A 4 21.85 -6.88 8.19
C LYS A 4 21.62 -8.41 8.17
N LEU A 5 21.71 -9.03 6.98
CA LEU A 5 21.49 -10.47 6.81
C LEU A 5 22.46 -11.32 7.66
N GLU A 6 23.68 -10.83 7.88
CA GLU A 6 24.66 -11.47 8.75
C GLU A 6 24.18 -11.60 10.20
N SER A 7 23.28 -10.73 10.65
CA SER A 7 22.72 -10.78 12.01
C SER A 7 21.70 -11.91 12.23
N PHE A 8 21.32 -12.63 11.17
CA PHE A 8 20.50 -13.84 11.31
C PHE A 8 21.28 -14.95 12.02
N ALA A 9 22.59 -15.06 11.74
CA ALA A 9 23.44 -16.07 12.35
C ALA A 9 23.50 -15.90 13.87
N GLY A 10 23.23 -16.96 14.61
CA GLY A 10 23.31 -16.99 16.08
C GLY A 10 22.19 -16.22 16.80
N THR A 11 21.20 -15.69 16.08
CA THR A 11 20.04 -15.03 16.67
C THR A 11 18.80 -15.90 16.52
N THR A 12 18.13 -16.22 17.64
CA THR A 12 16.77 -16.77 17.60
C THR A 12 15.78 -15.62 17.80
N PHE A 13 14.99 -15.36 16.78
CA PHE A 13 13.94 -14.35 16.82
C PHE A 13 12.70 -14.87 17.56
N ASP A 14 11.94 -13.97 18.20
CA ASP A 14 10.63 -14.33 18.74
C ASP A 14 9.63 -14.55 17.61
N ILE A 15 9.75 -13.72 16.56
CA ILE A 15 8.90 -13.76 15.37
C ILE A 15 9.70 -13.45 14.11
N VAL A 16 9.57 -14.30 13.08
CA VAL A 16 10.02 -14.02 11.71
C VAL A 16 8.80 -13.81 10.83
N ILE A 17 8.78 -12.70 10.10
CA ILE A 17 7.70 -12.32 9.20
C ILE A 17 8.22 -12.41 7.77
N ILE A 18 7.55 -13.20 6.95
CA ILE A 18 7.85 -13.39 5.53
C ILE A 18 6.85 -12.56 4.73
N GLY A 19 7.35 -11.54 4.02
CA GLY A 19 6.57 -10.61 3.21
C GLY A 19 6.49 -9.21 3.80
N GLY A 20 7.11 -8.23 3.12
CA GLY A 20 7.16 -6.80 3.44
C GLY A 20 6.02 -5.98 2.80
N GLY A 21 4.85 -6.60 2.56
CA GLY A 21 3.62 -5.90 2.25
C GLY A 21 2.99 -5.28 3.51
N ILE A 22 1.87 -4.55 3.35
CA ILE A 22 1.26 -3.78 4.45
C ILE A 22 0.91 -4.63 5.68
N ASN A 23 0.48 -5.90 5.50
CA ASN A 23 0.14 -6.77 6.62
C ASN A 23 1.40 -7.19 7.41
N GLY A 24 2.47 -7.58 6.70
CA GLY A 24 3.75 -7.92 7.34
C GLY A 24 4.40 -6.70 7.98
N ALA A 25 4.38 -5.55 7.31
CA ALA A 25 4.91 -4.29 7.83
C ALA A 25 4.21 -3.85 9.13
N ALA A 26 2.87 -3.88 9.16
CA ALA A 26 2.10 -3.55 10.35
C ALA A 26 2.32 -4.54 11.49
N THR A 27 2.48 -5.84 11.18
CA THR A 27 2.79 -6.88 12.17
C THR A 27 4.20 -6.69 12.74
N ALA A 28 5.19 -6.40 11.89
CA ALA A 28 6.57 -6.13 12.32
C ALA A 28 6.65 -4.92 13.25
N ARG A 29 5.94 -3.84 12.88
CA ARG A 29 5.85 -2.63 13.69
C ARG A 29 5.24 -2.89 15.06
N GLU A 30 4.10 -3.55 15.11
CA GLU A 30 3.43 -3.88 16.37
C GLU A 30 4.32 -4.76 17.27
N ALA A 31 4.94 -5.81 16.70
CA ALA A 31 5.80 -6.72 17.44
C ALA A 31 7.07 -6.02 17.96
N ALA A 32 7.71 -5.20 17.14
CA ALA A 32 8.91 -4.44 17.53
C ALA A 32 8.62 -3.43 18.66
N LEU A 33 7.52 -2.69 18.55
CA LEU A 33 7.08 -1.74 19.58
C LEU A 33 6.71 -2.42 20.90
N ARG A 34 6.28 -3.70 20.87
CA ARG A 34 6.11 -4.53 22.09
C ARG A 34 7.41 -5.08 22.64
N GLY A 35 8.56 -4.82 21.99
CA GLY A 35 9.88 -5.27 22.44
C GLY A 35 10.19 -6.73 22.09
N MET A 36 9.49 -7.32 21.12
CA MET A 36 9.85 -8.64 20.57
C MET A 36 11.11 -8.54 19.71
N LYS A 37 11.88 -9.63 19.65
CA LYS A 37 12.96 -9.80 18.66
C LYS A 37 12.34 -10.18 17.32
N VAL A 38 12.30 -9.21 16.38
CA VAL A 38 11.61 -9.34 15.09
C VAL A 38 12.59 -9.43 13.95
N ALA A 39 12.36 -10.35 12.99
CA ALA A 39 12.91 -10.24 11.66
C ALA A 39 11.79 -10.16 10.62
N LEU A 40 11.98 -9.35 9.57
CA LEU A 40 11.11 -9.26 8.41
C LEU A 40 11.94 -9.43 7.15
N VAL A 41 11.56 -10.39 6.31
CA VAL A 41 12.21 -10.66 5.02
C VAL A 41 11.21 -10.57 3.87
N ASP A 42 11.63 -10.01 2.74
CA ASP A 42 10.86 -9.99 1.49
C ASP A 42 11.73 -10.44 0.32
N ALA A 43 11.19 -11.28 -0.55
CA ALA A 43 11.91 -11.79 -1.72
C ALA A 43 12.22 -10.71 -2.77
N HIS A 44 11.50 -9.60 -2.73
CA HIS A 44 11.65 -8.43 -3.59
C HIS A 44 11.80 -7.17 -2.73
N ASP A 45 11.61 -5.99 -3.31
CA ASP A 45 11.53 -4.77 -2.53
C ASP A 45 10.22 -4.71 -1.71
N PHE A 46 10.26 -3.98 -0.60
CA PHE A 46 9.11 -3.74 0.25
C PHE A 46 7.96 -3.07 -0.52
N ALA A 47 6.72 -3.42 -0.18
CA ALA A 47 5.52 -3.01 -0.89
C ALA A 47 5.51 -3.41 -2.38
N GLY A 48 6.33 -4.36 -2.83
CA GLY A 48 6.57 -4.70 -4.24
C GLY A 48 5.36 -5.22 -5.02
N ALA A 49 4.28 -5.63 -4.33
CA ALA A 49 3.09 -6.21 -4.94
C ALA A 49 1.83 -5.36 -4.68
N THR A 50 0.80 -5.96 -4.07
CA THR A 50 -0.52 -5.36 -3.83
C THR A 50 -0.45 -4.04 -3.06
N SER A 51 0.53 -3.90 -2.16
CA SER A 51 0.67 -2.76 -1.25
C SER A 51 1.16 -1.47 -1.91
N SER A 52 1.54 -1.47 -3.19
CA SER A 52 1.79 -0.27 -4.01
C SER A 52 0.81 -0.14 -5.19
N ARG A 53 -0.08 -1.11 -5.37
CA ARG A 53 -0.99 -1.22 -6.52
C ARG A 53 -2.45 -1.25 -6.10
N SER A 54 -2.77 -0.60 -4.99
CA SER A 54 -4.14 -0.48 -4.47
C SER A 54 -4.89 0.71 -5.09
N SER A 55 -6.14 0.91 -4.68
CA SER A 55 -6.89 2.13 -5.00
C SER A 55 -6.48 3.36 -4.18
N LYS A 56 -5.40 3.26 -3.40
CA LYS A 56 -4.84 4.35 -2.57
C LYS A 56 -5.86 4.99 -1.61
N LEU A 57 -6.74 4.15 -1.04
CA LEU A 57 -7.83 4.56 -0.16
C LEU A 57 -7.69 3.98 1.25
N ILE A 58 -7.83 4.85 2.23
CA ILE A 58 -8.14 4.51 3.61
C ILE A 58 -9.62 4.83 3.83
N HIS A 59 -10.48 3.86 3.53
CA HIS A 59 -11.93 4.07 3.47
C HIS A 59 -12.68 3.34 4.58
N GLY A 60 -13.79 3.92 5.02
CA GLY A 60 -14.65 3.34 6.05
C GLY A 60 -15.57 2.21 5.56
N GLY A 61 -15.52 1.85 4.28
CA GLY A 61 -16.24 0.68 3.77
C GLY A 61 -17.73 0.89 3.50
N LEU A 62 -18.16 2.04 3.01
CA LEU A 62 -19.56 2.35 2.66
C LEU A 62 -20.25 1.22 1.89
N ARG A 63 -19.54 0.56 0.96
CA ARG A 63 -20.06 -0.57 0.16
C ARG A 63 -20.47 -1.78 1.01
N TYR A 64 -19.88 -1.99 2.18
CA TYR A 64 -20.19 -3.13 3.05
C TYR A 64 -21.52 -2.98 3.81
N LEU A 65 -22.08 -1.77 3.82
CA LEU A 65 -23.44 -1.57 4.37
C LEU A 65 -24.52 -2.30 3.54
N ASP A 66 -24.34 -2.41 2.22
CA ASP A 66 -25.24 -3.20 1.37
C ASP A 66 -25.18 -4.71 1.70
N GLN A 67 -24.10 -5.18 2.32
CA GLN A 67 -23.88 -6.57 2.76
C GLN A 67 -24.21 -6.75 4.25
N LEU A 68 -24.67 -5.71 4.94
CA LEU A 68 -24.98 -5.67 6.38
C LEU A 68 -23.76 -5.99 7.29
N GLU A 69 -22.54 -5.80 6.79
CA GLU A 69 -21.29 -6.03 7.54
C GLU A 69 -20.94 -4.84 8.47
N PHE A 70 -21.83 -4.50 9.39
CA PHE A 70 -21.69 -3.32 10.28
C PHE A 70 -20.42 -3.35 11.13
N ARG A 71 -19.99 -4.53 11.59
CA ARG A 71 -18.76 -4.71 12.37
C ARG A 71 -17.54 -4.28 11.58
N LEU A 72 -17.47 -4.69 10.31
CA LEU A 72 -16.37 -4.35 9.40
C LEU A 72 -16.32 -2.85 9.10
N VAL A 73 -17.49 -2.22 8.91
CA VAL A 73 -17.61 -0.78 8.72
C VAL A 73 -17.13 -0.03 9.96
N HIS A 74 -17.55 -0.46 11.15
CA HIS A 74 -17.14 0.15 12.42
C HIS A 74 -15.63 0.06 12.63
N GLU A 75 -15.01 -1.11 12.40
CA GLU A 75 -13.57 -1.31 12.49
C GLU A 75 -12.83 -0.42 11.46
N ALA A 76 -13.24 -0.44 10.19
CA ALA A 76 -12.61 0.35 9.14
C ALA A 76 -12.66 1.86 9.44
N ARG A 77 -13.77 2.36 9.97
CA ARG A 77 -13.90 3.78 10.34
C ARG A 77 -13.04 4.17 11.54
N ARG A 78 -12.95 3.29 12.53
CA ARG A 78 -12.04 3.48 13.67
C ARG A 78 -10.59 3.55 13.20
N GLU A 79 -10.16 2.60 12.38
CA GLU A 79 -8.79 2.56 11.87
C GLU A 79 -8.49 3.75 10.95
N ARG A 80 -9.44 4.17 10.10
CA ARG A 80 -9.28 5.39 9.30
C ARG A 80 -9.04 6.63 10.17
N ARG A 81 -9.80 6.78 11.26
CA ARG A 81 -9.62 7.90 12.18
C ARG A 81 -8.25 7.85 12.83
N LEU A 82 -7.84 6.69 13.36
CA LEU A 82 -6.52 6.50 13.96
C LEU A 82 -5.39 6.81 12.98
N LEU A 83 -5.47 6.35 11.73
CA LEU A 83 -4.45 6.66 10.73
C LEU A 83 -4.36 8.15 10.41
N ARG A 84 -5.49 8.86 10.36
CA ARG A 84 -5.49 10.33 10.19
C ARG A 84 -4.84 11.06 11.37
N GLU A 85 -4.97 10.53 12.58
CA GLU A 85 -4.36 11.08 13.79
C GLU A 85 -2.86 10.73 13.89
N LEU A 86 -2.51 9.47 13.60
CA LEU A 86 -1.15 8.94 13.78
C LEU A 86 -0.23 9.16 12.57
N ALA A 87 -0.79 9.40 11.40
CA ALA A 87 -0.08 9.59 10.15
C ALA A 87 -0.79 10.59 9.22
N PRO A 88 -0.95 11.87 9.64
CA PRO A 88 -1.70 12.88 8.87
C PRO A 88 -1.07 13.17 7.49
N HIS A 89 0.23 12.94 7.33
CA HIS A 89 0.96 13.02 6.06
C HIS A 89 0.66 11.85 5.11
N LEU A 90 0.17 10.71 5.63
CA LEU A 90 -0.11 9.49 4.86
C LEU A 90 -1.60 9.17 4.75
N ALA A 91 -2.46 9.81 5.51
CA ALA A 91 -3.91 9.60 5.46
C ALA A 91 -4.63 10.93 5.56
N TRP A 92 -5.00 11.53 4.42
CA TRP A 92 -5.63 12.83 4.36
C TRP A 92 -7.07 12.76 3.83
N PRO A 93 -7.98 13.62 4.31
CA PRO A 93 -9.37 13.61 3.88
C PRO A 93 -9.51 14.04 2.43
N VAL A 94 -10.45 13.40 1.72
CA VAL A 94 -10.86 13.78 0.38
C VAL A 94 -12.38 13.77 0.27
N PRO A 95 -12.99 14.78 -0.36
CA PRO A 95 -14.43 14.80 -0.62
C PRO A 95 -14.77 13.87 -1.76
N PHE A 96 -15.74 12.97 -1.53
CA PHE A 96 -16.28 12.03 -2.50
C PHE A 96 -17.63 12.51 -3.03
N LEU A 97 -17.76 12.57 -4.34
CA LEU A 97 -19.02 12.79 -5.02
C LEU A 97 -19.62 11.46 -5.45
N PHE A 98 -20.91 11.31 -5.24
CA PHE A 98 -21.68 10.17 -5.72
C PHE A 98 -22.83 10.69 -6.60
N PRO A 99 -22.59 10.97 -7.89
CA PRO A 99 -23.65 11.32 -8.82
C PRO A 99 -24.58 10.13 -9.05
N ILE A 100 -25.87 10.39 -9.12
CA ILE A 100 -26.93 9.39 -9.30
C ILE A 100 -27.66 9.70 -10.60
N TYR A 101 -27.71 8.71 -11.48
CA TYR A 101 -28.36 8.81 -12.77
C TYR A 101 -29.65 7.99 -12.81
N GLN A 102 -30.54 8.36 -13.72
CA GLN A 102 -31.72 7.57 -14.04
C GLN A 102 -31.30 6.15 -14.50
N GLY A 103 -31.90 5.13 -13.92
CA GLY A 103 -31.56 3.73 -14.18
C GLY A 103 -30.42 3.16 -13.36
N ASP A 104 -29.79 3.96 -12.45
CA ASP A 104 -28.82 3.43 -11.50
C ASP A 104 -29.47 2.46 -10.49
N PRO A 105 -28.73 1.46 -10.01
CA PRO A 105 -29.22 0.51 -9.00
C PRO A 105 -29.40 1.14 -7.61
N PHE A 106 -28.99 2.39 -7.45
CA PHE A 106 -29.04 3.15 -6.20
C PHE A 106 -29.95 4.38 -6.39
N SER A 107 -31.11 4.39 -5.71
CA SER A 107 -31.95 5.59 -5.69
C SER A 107 -31.37 6.68 -4.77
N PRO A 108 -31.68 7.98 -4.98
CA PRO A 108 -31.22 9.05 -4.12
C PRO A 108 -31.56 8.84 -2.65
N LEU A 109 -32.77 8.30 -2.37
CA LEU A 109 -33.20 8.00 -0.99
C LEU A 109 -32.36 6.89 -0.36
N LYS A 110 -32.06 5.81 -1.11
CA LYS A 110 -31.22 4.70 -0.64
C LYS A 110 -29.81 5.17 -0.32
N VAL A 111 -29.21 5.99 -1.18
CA VAL A 111 -27.86 6.55 -0.95
C VAL A 111 -27.86 7.45 0.27
N ARG A 112 -28.84 8.33 0.42
CA ARG A 112 -28.99 9.21 1.59
C ARG A 112 -29.12 8.40 2.88
N LEU A 113 -29.96 7.37 2.91
CA LEU A 113 -30.11 6.51 4.09
C LEU A 113 -28.79 5.78 4.42
N GLY A 114 -28.14 5.19 3.42
CA GLY A 114 -26.84 4.53 3.60
C GLY A 114 -25.79 5.47 4.16
N LEU A 115 -25.68 6.69 3.65
CA LEU A 115 -24.73 7.69 4.15
C LEU A 115 -25.08 8.19 5.56
N THR A 116 -26.39 8.29 5.90
CA THR A 116 -26.81 8.62 7.27
C THR A 116 -26.36 7.54 8.25
N ILE A 117 -26.56 6.27 7.93
CA ILE A 117 -26.08 5.14 8.75
C ILE A 117 -24.54 5.16 8.83
N TYR A 118 -23.88 5.43 7.70
CA TYR A 118 -22.43 5.56 7.65
C TYR A 118 -21.94 6.66 8.60
N ASP A 119 -22.56 7.83 8.64
CA ASP A 119 -22.21 8.91 9.56
C ASP A 119 -22.42 8.53 11.02
N LEU A 120 -23.54 7.90 11.35
CA LEU A 120 -23.85 7.44 12.71
C LEU A 120 -22.83 6.43 13.24
N LEU A 121 -22.44 5.46 12.42
CA LEU A 121 -21.43 4.46 12.77
C LEU A 121 -20.04 5.07 13.01
N GLY A 122 -19.76 6.27 12.50
CA GLY A 122 -18.47 6.91 12.60
C GLY A 122 -18.31 7.93 13.70
N ASN A 123 -19.38 8.22 14.43
CA ASN A 123 -19.40 9.28 15.44
C ASN A 123 -18.80 10.60 14.92
N LEU A 124 -19.23 11.03 13.72
CA LEU A 124 -18.65 12.16 13.00
C LEU A 124 -19.02 13.49 13.62
N GLY A 125 -18.03 14.37 13.75
CA GLY A 125 -18.28 15.81 13.92
C GLY A 125 -19.05 16.38 12.73
N THR A 126 -19.63 17.55 12.89
CA THR A 126 -20.49 18.21 11.89
C THR A 126 -19.80 18.46 10.53
N ALA A 127 -18.48 18.64 10.52
CA ALA A 127 -17.70 18.98 9.32
C ALA A 127 -17.58 17.83 8.28
N ASP A 128 -17.59 16.57 8.74
CA ASP A 128 -17.40 15.39 7.88
C ASP A 128 -18.73 14.69 7.50
N ARG A 129 -19.90 15.28 7.85
CA ARG A 129 -21.20 14.71 7.51
C ARG A 129 -21.49 14.79 6.02
N HIS A 130 -22.20 13.79 5.53
CA HIS A 130 -22.64 13.80 4.14
C HIS A 130 -23.62 14.95 3.85
N GLN A 131 -23.62 15.38 2.57
CA GLN A 131 -24.54 16.40 2.05
C GLN A 131 -25.25 15.82 0.84
N THR A 132 -26.54 16.06 0.73
CA THR A 132 -27.30 15.82 -0.51
C THR A 132 -27.07 17.00 -1.44
N LEU A 133 -26.74 16.73 -2.70
CA LEU A 133 -26.45 17.74 -3.71
C LEU A 133 -27.50 17.72 -4.81
N SER A 134 -27.92 18.91 -5.26
CA SER A 134 -28.73 19.06 -6.46
C SER A 134 -27.91 18.76 -7.71
N LYS A 135 -28.57 18.63 -8.85
CA LYS A 135 -27.93 18.47 -10.16
C LYS A 135 -27.00 19.68 -10.45
N GLU A 136 -27.47 20.88 -10.17
CA GLU A 136 -26.74 22.14 -10.39
C GLU A 136 -25.50 22.22 -9.50
N ASP A 137 -25.60 21.75 -8.24
CA ASP A 137 -24.46 21.70 -7.32
C ASP A 137 -23.36 20.75 -7.80
N LEU A 138 -23.75 19.59 -8.33
CA LEU A 138 -22.80 18.62 -8.90
C LEU A 138 -22.11 19.19 -10.14
N LEU A 139 -22.86 19.77 -11.06
CA LEU A 139 -22.32 20.33 -12.30
C LEU A 139 -21.40 21.54 -12.06
N ARG A 140 -21.66 22.34 -11.02
CA ARG A 140 -20.72 23.40 -10.61
C ARG A 140 -19.39 22.85 -10.11
N ARG A 141 -19.41 21.72 -9.40
CA ARG A 141 -18.19 21.08 -8.84
C ARG A 141 -17.43 20.29 -9.89
N VAL A 142 -18.15 19.59 -10.76
CA VAL A 142 -17.59 18.76 -11.84
C VAL A 142 -18.34 19.07 -13.15
N PRO A 143 -17.92 20.11 -13.89
CA PRO A 143 -18.59 20.53 -15.14
C PRO A 143 -18.56 19.47 -16.25
N LEU A 144 -17.65 18.49 -16.16
CA LEU A 144 -17.53 17.41 -17.13
C LEU A 144 -18.53 16.25 -16.91
N LEU A 145 -19.44 16.34 -15.91
CA LEU A 145 -20.48 15.32 -15.75
C LEU A 145 -21.50 15.39 -16.88
N GLN A 146 -22.00 14.22 -17.29
CA GLN A 146 -23.12 14.10 -18.22
C GLN A 146 -24.37 14.69 -17.58
N ILE A 147 -25.05 15.55 -18.31
CA ILE A 147 -26.24 16.27 -17.83
C ILE A 147 -27.49 15.40 -17.95
N GLU A 148 -27.58 14.62 -19.06
CA GLU A 148 -28.72 13.77 -19.35
C GLU A 148 -28.87 12.65 -18.30
N GLY A 149 -30.06 12.50 -17.76
CA GLY A 149 -30.37 11.49 -16.76
C GLY A 149 -29.80 11.75 -15.36
N LEU A 150 -29.04 12.84 -15.13
CA LEU A 150 -28.51 13.19 -13.82
C LEU A 150 -29.64 13.65 -12.88
N LEU A 151 -29.85 12.93 -11.78
CA LEU A 151 -30.89 13.20 -10.78
C LEU A 151 -30.42 14.09 -9.61
N GLY A 152 -29.10 14.19 -9.39
CA GLY A 152 -28.45 14.79 -8.23
C GLY A 152 -27.44 13.82 -7.65
N GLY A 153 -27.11 13.96 -6.37
CA GLY A 153 -26.13 13.06 -5.74
C GLY A 153 -25.84 13.41 -4.28
N SER A 154 -24.71 12.93 -3.82
CA SER A 154 -24.26 13.15 -2.45
C SER A 154 -22.76 13.47 -2.42
N LEU A 155 -22.37 14.24 -1.39
CA LEU A 155 -20.98 14.45 -1.02
C LEU A 155 -20.77 13.83 0.36
N TYR A 156 -19.69 13.08 0.53
CA TYR A 156 -19.24 12.55 1.82
C TYR A 156 -17.70 12.55 1.85
N HIS A 157 -17.10 12.21 2.99
CA HIS A 157 -15.65 12.24 3.13
C HIS A 157 -15.09 10.85 3.45
N ASP A 158 -14.04 10.49 2.74
CA ASP A 158 -13.16 9.37 3.07
C ASP A 158 -11.69 9.84 3.06
N SER A 159 -10.71 8.96 3.01
CA SER A 159 -9.30 9.38 3.01
C SER A 159 -8.52 8.73 1.87
N LEU A 160 -7.64 9.52 1.27
CA LEU A 160 -6.59 9.04 0.38
C LEU A 160 -5.34 8.69 1.17
N THR A 161 -4.47 7.90 0.57
CA THR A 161 -3.15 7.53 1.10
C THR A 161 -2.16 7.31 -0.02
N ASP A 162 -0.88 7.41 0.28
CA ASP A 162 0.17 6.74 -0.47
C ASP A 162 0.39 5.35 0.14
N ASP A 163 -0.07 4.31 -0.54
CA ASP A 163 -0.08 2.94 -0.05
C ASP A 163 1.32 2.35 0.12
N ALA A 164 2.22 2.63 -0.82
CA ALA A 164 3.61 2.20 -0.75
C ALA A 164 4.34 2.90 0.41
N ARG A 165 4.18 4.23 0.51
CA ARG A 165 4.79 5.03 1.58
C ARG A 165 4.28 4.58 2.95
N LEU A 166 2.97 4.36 3.11
CA LEU A 166 2.39 3.84 4.35
C LEU A 166 3.01 2.50 4.75
N THR A 167 3.25 1.62 3.78
CA THR A 167 3.89 0.32 4.03
C THR A 167 5.34 0.50 4.47
N ILE A 168 6.11 1.32 3.75
CA ILE A 168 7.52 1.59 4.03
C ILE A 168 7.70 2.25 5.41
N GLU A 169 6.86 3.23 5.77
CA GLU A 169 6.94 3.90 7.08
C GLU A 169 6.68 2.94 8.25
N ASN A 170 5.81 1.93 8.09
CA ASN A 170 5.66 0.88 9.10
C ASN A 170 6.95 0.04 9.25
N ILE A 171 7.65 -0.26 8.15
CA ILE A 171 8.91 -1.02 8.18
C ILE A 171 10.05 -0.18 8.77
N VAL A 172 10.11 1.11 8.42
CA VAL A 172 11.06 2.05 9.01
C VAL A 172 10.89 2.11 10.52
N ASP A 173 9.65 2.28 10.99
CA ASP A 173 9.35 2.35 12.42
C ASP A 173 9.70 1.02 13.15
N ALA A 174 9.40 -0.12 12.52
CA ALA A 174 9.79 -1.42 13.06
C ALA A 174 11.34 -1.54 13.20
N ALA A 175 12.08 -1.09 12.17
CA ALA A 175 13.54 -1.10 12.18
C ALA A 175 14.13 -0.14 13.23
N ASP A 176 13.55 1.05 13.39
CA ASP A 176 13.94 2.04 14.39
C ASP A 176 13.70 1.51 15.82
N HIS A 177 12.76 0.55 15.99
CA HIS A 177 12.48 -0.17 17.24
C HIS A 177 13.17 -1.54 17.33
N GLY A 178 14.20 -1.78 16.53
CA GLY A 178 15.10 -2.94 16.66
C GLY A 178 14.74 -4.16 15.82
N ALA A 179 13.73 -4.10 14.95
CA ALA A 179 13.49 -5.17 13.99
C ALA A 179 14.63 -5.27 12.97
N VAL A 180 15.07 -6.49 12.66
CA VAL A 180 15.97 -6.77 11.54
C VAL A 180 15.15 -6.93 10.27
N VAL A 181 15.31 -6.01 9.33
CA VAL A 181 14.52 -6.02 8.10
C VAL A 181 15.42 -6.20 6.88
N ALA A 182 14.99 -7.00 5.91
CA ALA A 182 15.73 -7.22 4.67
C ALA A 182 14.78 -7.42 3.48
N ASN A 183 14.91 -6.56 2.47
CA ASN A 183 14.34 -6.78 1.15
C ASN A 183 15.31 -7.62 0.30
N TYR A 184 14.85 -8.15 -0.83
CA TYR A 184 15.60 -9.07 -1.70
C TYR A 184 16.13 -10.30 -0.97
N ALA A 185 15.43 -10.73 0.08
CA ALA A 185 15.76 -11.86 0.94
C ALA A 185 14.65 -12.91 0.85
N LYS A 186 14.86 -13.95 0.03
CA LYS A 186 13.86 -14.98 -0.30
C LYS A 186 14.04 -16.22 0.57
N VAL A 187 12.97 -16.66 1.24
CA VAL A 187 12.92 -17.96 1.92
C VAL A 187 12.86 -19.06 0.87
N LEU A 188 13.72 -20.06 1.00
CA LEU A 188 13.85 -21.20 0.07
C LEU A 188 13.24 -22.50 0.63
N ASN A 189 13.43 -22.75 1.90
CA ASN A 189 12.95 -23.95 2.58
C ASN A 189 12.78 -23.73 4.09
N PHE A 190 12.19 -24.71 4.75
CA PHE A 190 12.05 -24.77 6.20
C PHE A 190 12.58 -26.10 6.73
N ASP A 191 13.29 -26.05 7.87
CA ASP A 191 13.64 -27.21 8.66
C ASP A 191 12.67 -27.34 9.83
N LEU A 192 12.17 -28.55 10.03
CA LEU A 192 11.18 -28.84 11.06
C LEU A 192 11.73 -29.84 12.09
N ASP A 193 11.39 -29.61 13.36
CA ASP A 193 11.53 -30.63 14.42
C ASP A 193 10.26 -31.49 14.48
N SER A 194 10.45 -32.79 14.36
CA SER A 194 9.37 -33.78 14.23
C SER A 194 8.70 -34.16 15.54
N GLY A 195 8.76 -33.35 16.62
CA GLY A 195 8.16 -33.94 17.79
C GLY A 195 8.01 -33.25 19.12
N LYS A 196 8.04 -31.95 19.30
CA LYS A 196 8.04 -31.39 20.66
C LYS A 196 6.85 -30.53 21.09
N ALA A 197 6.05 -30.00 20.18
CA ALA A 197 4.87 -29.24 20.56
C ALA A 197 3.60 -30.04 20.26
N ASN A 198 3.08 -30.76 21.25
CA ASN A 198 1.80 -31.52 21.18
C ASN A 198 1.67 -32.50 19.98
N GLY A 199 2.78 -33.04 19.47
CA GLY A 199 2.76 -34.00 18.35
C GLY A 199 2.69 -33.40 16.96
N SER A 200 2.65 -32.06 16.81
CA SER A 200 2.70 -31.39 15.53
C SER A 200 4.11 -30.85 15.22
N PRO A 201 4.59 -30.96 13.97
CA PRO A 201 5.88 -30.40 13.58
C PRO A 201 5.97 -28.91 13.83
N ALA A 202 7.16 -28.42 14.17
CA ALA A 202 7.43 -26.99 14.34
C ALA A 202 8.66 -26.58 13.52
N ILE A 203 8.60 -25.44 12.83
CA ILE A 203 9.73 -24.89 12.10
C ILE A 203 10.79 -24.40 13.10
N THR A 204 12.02 -24.89 12.93
CA THR A 204 13.18 -24.47 13.72
C THR A 204 13.98 -23.38 13.03
N THR A 205 14.27 -23.61 11.74
CA THR A 205 15.06 -22.70 10.90
C THR A 205 14.46 -22.59 9.49
N ALA A 206 14.89 -21.57 8.78
CA ALA A 206 14.65 -21.43 7.35
C ALA A 206 15.94 -20.99 6.64
N GLU A 207 16.13 -21.47 5.43
CA GLU A 207 17.17 -20.98 4.52
C GLU A 207 16.66 -19.77 3.75
N VAL A 208 17.43 -18.68 3.80
CA VAL A 208 17.14 -17.42 3.11
C VAL A 208 18.26 -17.13 2.12
N VAL A 209 17.92 -16.85 0.86
CA VAL A 209 18.88 -16.40 -0.15
C VAL A 209 18.78 -14.88 -0.35
N ASP A 210 19.91 -14.21 -0.36
CA ASP A 210 20.02 -12.84 -0.84
C ASP A 210 19.97 -12.82 -2.37
N ASN A 211 18.87 -12.35 -2.94
CA ASN A 211 18.65 -12.31 -4.39
C ASN A 211 19.60 -11.35 -5.12
N LEU A 212 20.29 -10.45 -4.42
CA LEU A 212 21.27 -9.54 -5.02
C LEU A 212 22.67 -10.14 -5.14
N THR A 213 23.05 -11.00 -4.19
CA THR A 213 24.40 -11.57 -4.11
C THR A 213 24.45 -13.07 -4.32
N GLY A 214 23.31 -13.77 -4.24
CA GLY A 214 23.21 -15.22 -4.23
C GLY A 214 23.66 -15.90 -2.93
N LYS A 215 24.12 -15.14 -1.94
CA LYS A 215 24.57 -15.67 -0.65
C LYS A 215 23.39 -16.21 0.16
N ARG A 216 23.60 -17.33 0.85
CA ARG A 216 22.59 -18.00 1.66
C ARG A 216 22.85 -17.78 3.14
N TYR A 217 21.76 -17.67 3.89
CA TYR A 217 21.75 -17.47 5.33
C TYR A 217 20.73 -18.40 5.99
N GLU A 218 21.01 -18.82 7.19
CA GLU A 218 20.06 -19.52 8.04
C GLU A 218 19.45 -18.53 9.03
N ILE A 219 18.13 -18.59 9.23
CA ILE A 219 17.40 -17.78 10.20
C ILE A 219 16.59 -18.69 11.13
N SER A 220 16.66 -18.44 12.42
CA SER A 220 15.95 -19.19 13.46
C SER A 220 14.86 -18.37 14.11
N SER A 221 13.70 -18.98 14.40
CA SER A 221 12.58 -18.28 15.05
C SER A 221 11.76 -19.21 15.95
N ARG A 222 11.17 -18.60 16.97
CA ARG A 222 10.17 -19.28 17.82
C ARG A 222 8.80 -19.35 17.13
N PHE A 223 8.45 -18.33 16.34
CA PHE A 223 7.19 -18.24 15.60
C PHE A 223 7.38 -17.64 14.21
N TRP A 224 6.58 -18.07 13.25
CA TRP A 224 6.65 -17.66 11.86
C TRP A 224 5.33 -17.05 11.38
N VAL A 225 5.41 -15.98 10.61
CA VAL A 225 4.25 -15.37 9.98
C VAL A 225 4.46 -15.32 8.47
N ASN A 226 3.59 -15.99 7.74
CA ASN A 226 3.53 -15.88 6.29
C ASN A 226 2.55 -14.76 5.90
N ALA A 227 3.07 -13.57 5.60
CA ALA A 227 2.31 -12.39 5.18
C ALA A 227 2.57 -12.04 3.70
N THR A 228 2.86 -13.04 2.86
CA THR A 228 3.30 -12.87 1.47
C THR A 228 2.15 -12.58 0.49
N GLY A 229 0.92 -12.36 0.98
CA GLY A 229 -0.22 -11.95 0.17
C GLY A 229 -0.50 -12.93 -0.99
N PRO A 230 -0.30 -12.54 -2.27
CA PRO A 230 -0.53 -13.43 -3.41
C PRO A 230 0.31 -14.70 -3.42
N TRP A 231 1.46 -14.71 -2.74
CA TRP A 231 2.35 -15.87 -2.64
C TRP A 231 2.19 -16.70 -1.37
N VAL A 232 1.12 -16.48 -0.59
CA VAL A 232 0.87 -17.23 0.65
C VAL A 232 0.96 -18.76 0.43
N ASP A 233 0.28 -19.28 -0.58
CA ASP A 233 0.26 -20.72 -0.86
C ASP A 233 1.60 -21.23 -1.44
N TYR A 234 2.37 -20.38 -2.11
CA TYR A 234 3.75 -20.74 -2.55
C TYR A 234 4.70 -20.91 -1.37
N VAL A 235 4.60 -20.07 -0.34
CA VAL A 235 5.42 -20.22 0.88
C VAL A 235 4.94 -21.42 1.70
N ARG A 236 3.63 -21.68 1.77
CA ARG A 236 3.09 -22.90 2.40
C ARG A 236 3.56 -24.18 1.71
N ALA A 237 3.73 -24.12 0.37
CA ALA A 237 4.24 -25.26 -0.39
C ALA A 237 5.71 -25.62 -0.10
N LEU A 238 6.45 -24.76 0.61
CA LEU A 238 7.79 -25.07 1.11
C LEU A 238 7.76 -25.98 2.36
N LEU A 239 6.59 -26.11 3.00
CA LEU A 239 6.45 -26.98 4.18
C LEU A 239 6.41 -28.46 3.78
N PRO A 240 7.22 -29.33 4.41
CA PRO A 240 7.11 -30.76 4.22
C PRO A 240 5.70 -31.27 4.56
N GLY A 241 5.13 -32.05 3.66
CA GLY A 241 3.79 -32.62 3.84
C GLY A 241 2.64 -31.75 3.30
N TYR A 242 2.94 -30.59 2.71
CA TYR A 242 1.91 -29.75 2.08
C TYR A 242 1.09 -30.53 1.03
N ASP A 243 -0.25 -30.48 1.15
CA ASP A 243 -1.18 -31.28 0.35
C ASP A 243 -1.73 -30.58 -0.90
N GLY A 244 -1.22 -29.39 -1.23
CA GLY A 244 -1.71 -28.59 -2.35
C GLY A 244 -2.96 -27.76 -2.06
N SER A 245 -3.47 -27.74 -0.82
CA SER A 245 -4.65 -26.97 -0.45
C SER A 245 -4.43 -25.47 -0.55
N LYS A 246 -5.28 -24.78 -1.32
CA LYS A 246 -5.23 -23.32 -1.45
C LYS A 246 -5.95 -22.62 -0.31
N THR A 247 -5.35 -21.58 0.24
CA THR A 247 -5.95 -20.70 1.27
C THR A 247 -6.37 -19.36 0.71
N VAL A 248 -5.84 -18.99 -0.46
CA VAL A 248 -6.20 -17.74 -1.13
C VAL A 248 -6.67 -17.98 -2.56
N ARG A 249 -7.66 -17.17 -2.98
CA ARG A 249 -8.06 -16.98 -4.37
C ARG A 249 -7.54 -15.63 -4.82
N LEU A 250 -6.91 -15.57 -5.99
CA LEU A 250 -6.38 -14.35 -6.53
C LEU A 250 -7.37 -13.71 -7.50
N THR A 251 -7.57 -12.39 -7.36
CA THR A 251 -8.33 -11.60 -8.34
C THR A 251 -7.53 -10.37 -8.77
N LYS A 252 -7.45 -10.16 -10.09
CA LYS A 252 -6.78 -9.00 -10.69
C LYS A 252 -7.67 -7.76 -10.58
N GLY A 253 -7.07 -6.66 -10.13
CA GLY A 253 -7.68 -5.33 -10.13
C GLY A 253 -6.78 -4.33 -10.84
N THR A 254 -7.24 -3.82 -11.98
CA THR A 254 -6.52 -2.84 -12.79
C THR A 254 -6.97 -1.42 -12.47
N HIS A 255 -6.02 -0.50 -12.43
CA HIS A 255 -6.25 0.95 -12.36
C HIS A 255 -5.60 1.63 -13.56
N ILE A 256 -6.23 2.67 -14.07
CA ILE A 256 -5.68 3.53 -15.13
C ILE A 256 -5.54 4.96 -14.64
N VAL A 257 -4.49 5.61 -15.11
CA VAL A 257 -4.23 7.04 -14.87
C VAL A 257 -4.75 7.82 -16.06
N ILE A 258 -5.60 8.79 -15.81
CA ILE A 258 -6.31 9.59 -16.80
C ILE A 258 -6.15 11.08 -16.50
N PRO A 259 -6.47 12.00 -17.43
CA PRO A 259 -6.55 13.43 -17.12
C PRO A 259 -7.46 13.74 -15.94
N PRO A 260 -7.26 14.84 -15.21
CA PRO A 260 -8.06 15.19 -14.03
C PRO A 260 -9.46 15.65 -14.45
N VAL A 261 -10.46 14.77 -14.36
CA VAL A 261 -11.85 15.07 -14.78
C VAL A 261 -12.76 15.58 -13.66
N ALA A 262 -12.40 15.33 -12.39
CA ALA A 262 -13.19 15.76 -11.23
C ALA A 262 -12.45 16.76 -10.31
N GLY A 263 -11.33 17.32 -10.77
CA GLY A 263 -10.51 18.21 -9.94
C GLY A 263 -10.05 17.53 -8.66
N ASP A 264 -10.26 18.19 -7.51
CA ASP A 264 -9.87 17.68 -6.19
C ASP A 264 -10.89 16.69 -5.57
N PHE A 265 -11.96 16.37 -6.30
CA PHE A 265 -12.97 15.43 -5.82
C PHE A 265 -12.65 13.99 -6.24
N ALA A 266 -12.79 13.07 -5.30
CA ALA A 266 -12.98 11.67 -5.64
C ALA A 266 -14.44 11.42 -6.07
N MET A 267 -14.68 10.40 -6.88
CA MET A 267 -16.02 10.10 -7.39
C MET A 267 -16.28 8.59 -7.38
N PHE A 268 -17.47 8.20 -6.93
CA PHE A 268 -18.04 6.88 -7.15
C PHE A 268 -19.16 6.96 -8.17
N ALA A 269 -19.25 5.98 -9.07
CA ALA A 269 -20.45 5.82 -9.88
C ALA A 269 -20.71 4.34 -10.21
N ALA A 270 -21.97 4.02 -10.52
CA ALA A 270 -22.38 2.68 -10.86
C ALA A 270 -21.82 2.24 -12.22
N ILE A 271 -21.42 0.96 -12.32
CA ILE A 271 -21.09 0.28 -13.57
C ILE A 271 -22.28 -0.56 -14.00
N LEU A 272 -22.85 -0.26 -15.15
CA LEU A 272 -23.99 -0.98 -15.69
C LEU A 272 -23.57 -1.98 -16.79
N PRO A 273 -24.25 -3.14 -16.91
CA PRO A 273 -25.29 -3.63 -15.97
C PRO A 273 -24.69 -4.19 -14.68
N GLY A 274 -25.38 -4.06 -13.57
CA GLY A 274 -25.01 -4.65 -12.28
C GLY A 274 -24.91 -3.65 -11.13
N LYS A 275 -24.38 -4.12 -9.99
CA LYS A 275 -24.20 -3.32 -8.78
C LYS A 275 -22.73 -2.93 -8.52
N ARG A 276 -21.85 -3.13 -9.49
CA ARG A 276 -20.46 -2.73 -9.36
C ARG A 276 -20.35 -1.21 -9.45
N ILE A 277 -19.35 -0.68 -8.79
CA ILE A 277 -19.00 0.74 -8.82
C ILE A 277 -17.55 0.88 -9.25
N PHE A 278 -17.25 1.91 -10.01
CA PHE A 278 -15.88 2.38 -10.16
C PHE A 278 -15.60 3.48 -9.16
N VAL A 279 -14.32 3.67 -8.88
CA VAL A 279 -13.82 4.75 -8.06
C VAL A 279 -12.82 5.55 -8.89
N MET A 280 -12.96 6.86 -8.89
CA MET A 280 -11.99 7.77 -9.45
C MET A 280 -11.48 8.67 -8.33
N MET A 281 -10.17 8.75 -8.15
CA MET A 281 -9.51 9.55 -7.13
C MET A 281 -8.64 10.63 -7.78
N PRO A 282 -8.55 11.82 -7.19
CA PRO A 282 -7.48 12.75 -7.53
C PRO A 282 -6.14 12.14 -7.09
N TRP A 283 -5.18 12.06 -8.00
CA TRP A 283 -3.86 11.51 -7.72
C TRP A 283 -2.78 12.32 -8.44
N HIS A 284 -1.96 13.03 -7.67
CA HIS A 284 -1.10 14.07 -8.22
C HIS A 284 -1.90 15.07 -9.07
N ARG A 285 -1.50 15.28 -10.33
CA ARG A 285 -2.23 16.15 -11.27
C ARG A 285 -3.17 15.38 -12.21
N HIS A 286 -3.49 14.12 -11.86
CA HIS A 286 -4.24 13.18 -12.69
C HIS A 286 -5.46 12.64 -11.95
N GLY A 287 -6.27 11.89 -12.65
CA GLY A 287 -7.30 11.02 -12.09
C GLY A 287 -6.81 9.57 -12.06
N LEU A 288 -6.96 8.88 -10.94
CA LEU A 288 -6.73 7.44 -10.83
C LEU A 288 -8.08 6.74 -10.86
N LEU A 289 -8.37 6.00 -11.92
CA LEU A 289 -9.63 5.31 -12.15
C LEU A 289 -9.47 3.79 -11.94
N GLY A 290 -10.31 3.18 -11.12
CA GLY A 290 -10.32 1.73 -10.86
C GLY A 290 -11.65 1.26 -10.28
N THR A 291 -11.90 0.00 -10.23
CA THR A 291 -10.98 -1.09 -10.51
C THR A 291 -11.73 -2.25 -11.19
N THR A 292 -11.02 -3.02 -11.99
CA THR A 292 -11.52 -4.32 -12.48
C THR A 292 -11.54 -5.36 -11.36
N ASP A 293 -12.12 -6.52 -11.59
CA ASP A 293 -12.18 -7.64 -10.65
C ASP A 293 -12.37 -8.94 -11.44
N THR A 294 -11.26 -9.52 -11.85
CA THR A 294 -11.22 -10.74 -12.69
C THR A 294 -10.38 -11.79 -11.99
N ASP A 295 -10.78 -13.06 -12.08
CA ASP A 295 -9.99 -14.16 -11.56
C ASP A 295 -8.60 -14.20 -12.19
N TYR A 296 -7.62 -14.66 -11.42
CA TYR A 296 -6.24 -14.73 -11.86
C TYR A 296 -5.58 -16.02 -11.33
N ASP A 297 -5.20 -16.89 -12.26
CA ASP A 297 -4.63 -18.21 -11.94
C ASP A 297 -3.15 -18.37 -12.38
N ASP A 298 -2.58 -17.33 -13.04
CA ASP A 298 -1.19 -17.34 -13.47
C ASP A 298 -0.23 -16.94 -12.34
N ASP A 299 1.08 -16.89 -12.64
CA ASP A 299 2.12 -16.45 -11.72
C ASP A 299 1.84 -15.02 -11.21
N PRO A 300 1.70 -14.80 -9.87
CA PRO A 300 1.44 -13.48 -9.31
C PRO A 300 2.47 -12.42 -9.70
N GLY A 301 3.72 -12.81 -9.99
CA GLY A 301 4.79 -11.92 -10.42
C GLY A 301 4.58 -11.34 -11.83
N GLN A 302 3.73 -11.97 -12.63
CA GLN A 302 3.48 -11.59 -14.02
C GLN A 302 2.22 -10.75 -14.23
N VAL A 303 1.51 -10.37 -13.16
CA VAL A 303 0.28 -9.59 -13.29
C VAL A 303 0.52 -8.25 -13.99
N ARG A 304 -0.25 -8.00 -15.03
CA ARG A 304 -0.18 -6.76 -15.85
C ARG A 304 -1.59 -6.31 -16.22
N PRO A 305 -1.82 -5.00 -16.47
CA PRO A 305 -3.03 -4.53 -17.14
C PRO A 305 -3.07 -5.09 -18.57
N ASP A 306 -4.26 -5.35 -19.08
CA ASP A 306 -4.49 -5.63 -20.49
C ASP A 306 -5.45 -4.60 -21.10
N ILE A 307 -5.57 -4.61 -22.44
CA ILE A 307 -6.40 -3.63 -23.15
C ILE A 307 -7.89 -3.77 -22.79
N ALA A 308 -8.36 -4.98 -22.50
CA ALA A 308 -9.75 -5.22 -22.11
C ALA A 308 -10.08 -4.59 -20.75
N ASP A 309 -9.13 -4.58 -19.79
CA ASP A 309 -9.24 -3.87 -18.53
C ASP A 309 -9.42 -2.36 -18.76
N VAL A 310 -8.58 -1.80 -19.63
CA VAL A 310 -8.59 -0.35 -19.96
C VAL A 310 -9.92 0.04 -20.58
N GLU A 311 -10.35 -0.67 -21.62
CA GLU A 311 -11.63 -0.43 -22.29
C GLU A 311 -12.83 -0.59 -21.35
N TYR A 312 -12.79 -1.57 -20.44
CA TYR A 312 -13.82 -1.74 -19.44
C TYR A 312 -13.95 -0.53 -18.53
N LEU A 313 -12.82 0.01 -18.03
CA LEU A 313 -12.80 1.18 -17.16
C LEU A 313 -13.21 2.46 -17.91
N LEU A 314 -12.76 2.63 -19.15
CA LEU A 314 -13.15 3.76 -19.99
C LEU A 314 -14.67 3.73 -20.31
N ARG A 315 -15.22 2.57 -20.67
CA ARG A 315 -16.69 2.43 -20.84
C ARG A 315 -17.46 2.80 -19.58
N ALA A 316 -16.94 2.40 -18.41
CA ALA A 316 -17.59 2.69 -17.13
C ALA A 316 -17.62 4.20 -16.82
N VAL A 317 -16.48 4.89 -16.96
CA VAL A 317 -16.41 6.32 -16.63
C VAL A 317 -17.10 7.19 -17.69
N ASN A 318 -17.03 6.81 -18.97
CA ASN A 318 -17.65 7.56 -20.07
C ASN A 318 -19.17 7.64 -19.97
N ARG A 319 -19.80 6.74 -19.24
CA ARG A 319 -21.25 6.82 -18.96
C ARG A 319 -21.62 8.10 -18.17
N VAL A 320 -20.72 8.59 -17.35
CA VAL A 320 -20.96 9.76 -16.48
C VAL A 320 -20.27 11.02 -16.95
N LEU A 321 -19.52 10.96 -18.05
CA LEU A 321 -18.80 12.11 -18.62
C LEU A 321 -19.51 12.67 -19.84
N SER A 322 -19.59 13.98 -19.94
CA SER A 322 -20.12 14.71 -21.10
C SER A 322 -19.20 14.66 -22.33
N LYS A 323 -17.88 14.48 -22.08
CA LYS A 323 -16.86 14.27 -23.11
C LYS A 323 -16.18 12.93 -22.85
N PRO A 324 -16.39 11.94 -23.71
CA PRO A 324 -15.80 10.62 -23.55
C PRO A 324 -14.27 10.66 -23.62
N LEU A 325 -13.63 9.88 -22.75
CA LEU A 325 -12.19 9.57 -22.80
C LEU A 325 -11.94 8.42 -23.77
N GLN A 326 -10.78 8.44 -24.43
CA GLN A 326 -10.32 7.42 -25.36
C GLN A 326 -9.09 6.70 -24.77
N THR A 327 -8.70 5.58 -25.38
CA THR A 327 -7.50 4.85 -24.96
C THR A 327 -6.23 5.72 -25.03
N SER A 328 -6.16 6.64 -26.00
CA SER A 328 -5.08 7.62 -26.12
C SER A 328 -5.00 8.65 -24.98
N ASP A 329 -6.06 8.79 -24.18
CA ASP A 329 -6.06 9.67 -23.01
C ASP A 329 -5.50 8.97 -21.76
N VAL A 330 -5.22 7.67 -21.84
CA VAL A 330 -4.66 6.89 -20.71
C VAL A 330 -3.15 7.19 -20.61
N ILE A 331 -2.77 7.77 -19.50
CA ILE A 331 -1.39 8.21 -19.21
C ILE A 331 -0.54 7.05 -18.71
N GLY A 332 -1.15 6.16 -17.93
CA GLY A 332 -0.50 4.98 -17.37
C GLY A 332 -1.51 4.00 -16.81
N ALA A 333 -1.05 2.79 -16.48
CA ALA A 333 -1.88 1.76 -15.86
C ALA A 333 -1.06 0.81 -14.99
N TYR A 334 -1.70 0.25 -13.97
CA TYR A 334 -1.13 -0.84 -13.17
C TYR A 334 -2.20 -1.84 -12.76
N ALA A 335 -1.78 -3.08 -12.53
CA ALA A 335 -2.62 -4.14 -11.99
C ALA A 335 -2.02 -4.68 -10.69
N GLY A 336 -2.89 -4.94 -9.72
CA GLY A 336 -2.57 -5.62 -8.47
C GLY A 336 -3.45 -6.83 -8.24
N LEU A 337 -3.01 -7.75 -7.39
CA LEU A 337 -3.76 -8.95 -7.02
C LEU A 337 -4.35 -8.80 -5.62
N ARG A 338 -5.62 -9.17 -5.48
CA ARG A 338 -6.27 -9.38 -4.19
C ARG A 338 -6.13 -10.85 -3.84
N ALA A 339 -5.51 -11.15 -2.71
CA ALA A 339 -5.46 -12.49 -2.15
C ALA A 339 -6.65 -12.68 -1.21
N LEU A 340 -7.80 -13.10 -1.75
CA LEU A 340 -9.03 -13.30 -0.98
C LEU A 340 -8.96 -14.63 -0.22
N ALA A 341 -9.29 -14.61 1.07
CA ALA A 341 -9.33 -15.83 1.87
C ALA A 341 -10.39 -16.80 1.33
N VAL A 342 -10.00 -18.03 1.03
CA VAL A 342 -10.90 -19.09 0.61
C VAL A 342 -11.75 -19.55 1.80
N GLN A 343 -13.05 -19.67 1.60
CA GLN A 343 -13.96 -20.28 2.56
C GLN A 343 -14.30 -21.70 2.10
N PRO A 344 -14.06 -22.74 2.90
CA PRO A 344 -14.46 -24.09 2.57
C PRO A 344 -15.97 -24.14 2.26
N GLY A 345 -16.34 -24.66 1.08
CA GLY A 345 -17.74 -24.80 0.65
C GLY A 345 -18.42 -23.52 0.15
N ALA A 346 -17.76 -22.35 0.15
CA ALA A 346 -18.34 -21.12 -0.39
C ALA A 346 -18.10 -21.00 -1.89
N SER A 347 -19.10 -20.43 -2.61
CA SER A 347 -18.93 -20.08 -4.01
C SER A 347 -17.95 -18.91 -4.17
N PRO A 348 -17.37 -18.70 -5.36
CA PRO A 348 -16.46 -17.60 -5.64
C PRO A 348 -17.00 -16.20 -5.29
N SER A 349 -18.31 -16.01 -5.39
CA SER A 349 -18.98 -14.74 -5.08
C SER A 349 -19.24 -14.51 -3.59
N GLU A 350 -19.14 -15.55 -2.76
CA GLU A 350 -19.38 -15.53 -1.32
C GLU A 350 -18.12 -15.38 -0.49
N ASN A 351 -16.94 -15.36 -1.13
CA ASN A 351 -15.67 -15.15 -0.40
C ASN A 351 -15.64 -13.80 0.28
N THR A 352 -15.48 -13.81 1.60
CA THR A 352 -15.40 -12.60 2.41
C THR A 352 -14.14 -11.79 2.09
N ARG A 353 -14.25 -10.46 2.19
CA ARG A 353 -13.10 -9.55 2.15
C ARG A 353 -12.45 -9.34 3.53
N GLU A 354 -12.89 -10.08 4.54
CA GLU A 354 -12.22 -10.14 5.84
C GLU A 354 -10.93 -10.98 5.72
N TYR A 355 -9.96 -10.61 6.55
CA TYR A 355 -8.75 -11.45 6.67
C TYR A 355 -9.02 -12.67 7.53
N ARG A 356 -8.22 -13.70 7.31
CA ARG A 356 -8.17 -14.90 8.15
C ARG A 356 -6.73 -15.23 8.51
N PHE A 357 -6.56 -15.70 9.70
CA PHE A 357 -5.33 -16.32 10.17
C PHE A 357 -5.47 -17.81 9.98
N HIS A 358 -4.68 -18.37 9.07
CA HIS A 358 -4.68 -19.79 8.77
C HIS A 358 -3.51 -20.45 9.51
N GLN A 359 -3.81 -21.42 10.35
CA GLN A 359 -2.83 -22.24 11.03
C GLN A 359 -2.59 -23.51 10.21
N ASP A 360 -1.35 -23.71 9.74
CA ASP A 360 -1.02 -24.90 8.98
C ASP A 360 -0.88 -26.13 9.90
N PRO A 361 -1.46 -27.28 9.51
CA PRO A 361 -1.30 -28.53 10.28
C PRO A 361 0.13 -29.06 10.22
N TRP A 362 0.92 -28.64 9.25
CA TRP A 362 2.31 -29.07 9.05
C TRP A 362 3.34 -28.22 9.81
N ALA A 363 2.91 -27.10 10.40
CA ALA A 363 3.79 -26.19 11.14
C ALA A 363 3.04 -25.51 12.28
N ALA A 364 3.12 -26.07 13.48
CA ALA A 364 2.38 -25.59 14.66
C ALA A 364 2.72 -24.16 15.07
N ASN A 365 3.91 -23.67 14.72
CA ASN A 365 4.40 -22.33 15.02
C ASN A 365 4.39 -21.39 13.80
N MET A 366 3.50 -21.63 12.82
CA MET A 366 3.34 -20.74 11.66
C MET A 366 1.88 -20.34 11.49
N ILE A 367 1.66 -19.06 11.24
CA ILE A 367 0.37 -18.50 10.81
C ILE A 367 0.52 -17.86 9.43
N ALA A 368 -0.38 -18.22 8.51
CA ALA A 368 -0.52 -17.55 7.22
C ALA A 368 -1.65 -16.50 7.27
N VAL A 369 -1.36 -15.30 6.77
CA VAL A 369 -2.30 -14.18 6.69
C VAL A 369 -2.98 -14.20 5.32
N CYS A 370 -4.26 -14.58 5.28
CA CYS A 370 -5.07 -14.66 4.07
C CYS A 370 -6.01 -13.45 4.00
N GLY A 371 -5.95 -12.66 2.92
CA GLY A 371 -6.77 -11.47 2.76
C GLY A 371 -6.21 -10.25 3.49
N GLY A 372 -7.11 -9.37 3.92
CA GLY A 372 -6.77 -8.11 4.58
C GLY A 372 -6.99 -6.88 3.70
N LYS A 373 -6.96 -5.71 4.32
CA LYS A 373 -7.17 -4.41 3.69
C LYS A 373 -6.17 -3.41 4.22
N LEU A 374 -5.76 -2.49 3.36
CA LEU A 374 -4.88 -1.40 3.74
C LEU A 374 -5.39 -0.64 4.98
N THR A 375 -6.68 -0.32 5.02
CA THR A 375 -7.32 0.41 6.13
C THR A 375 -7.20 -0.29 7.48
N THR A 376 -7.30 -1.62 7.52
CA THR A 376 -7.34 -2.40 8.76
C THR A 376 -6.04 -3.11 9.08
N SER A 377 -4.96 -2.81 8.37
CA SER A 377 -3.66 -3.48 8.54
C SER A 377 -3.09 -3.32 9.95
N ARG A 378 -3.22 -2.15 10.57
CA ARG A 378 -2.77 -1.92 11.94
C ARG A 378 -3.49 -2.86 12.93
N SER A 379 -4.84 -2.90 12.88
CA SER A 379 -5.61 -3.77 13.78
C SER A 379 -5.40 -5.27 13.46
N LEU A 380 -5.09 -5.61 12.21
CA LEU A 380 -4.69 -6.96 11.83
C LEU A 380 -3.36 -7.32 12.49
N GLY A 381 -2.34 -6.47 12.36
CA GLY A 381 -1.03 -6.68 13.00
C GLY A 381 -1.15 -6.82 14.51
N GLU A 382 -1.94 -5.96 15.17
CA GLU A 382 -2.23 -6.05 16.60
C GLU A 382 -2.79 -7.41 17.00
N LYS A 383 -3.86 -7.88 16.35
CA LYS A 383 -4.51 -9.16 16.65
C LYS A 383 -3.60 -10.37 16.34
N LEU A 384 -2.78 -10.26 15.29
CA LEU A 384 -1.83 -11.31 14.94
C LEU A 384 -0.73 -11.44 15.99
N VAL A 385 -0.17 -10.31 16.45
CA VAL A 385 0.85 -10.30 17.51
C VAL A 385 0.27 -10.79 18.84
N ASP A 386 -1.03 -10.51 19.14
CA ASP A 386 -1.72 -11.11 20.30
C ASP A 386 -1.73 -12.65 20.24
N GLN A 387 -2.03 -13.23 19.06
CA GLN A 387 -2.01 -14.69 18.90
C GLN A 387 -0.60 -15.26 19.01
N VAL A 388 0.40 -14.59 18.43
CA VAL A 388 1.80 -15.02 18.55
C VAL A 388 2.25 -14.99 20.01
N ALA A 389 1.98 -13.89 20.73
CA ALA A 389 2.35 -13.75 22.13
C ALA A 389 1.71 -14.84 23.02
N ALA A 390 0.44 -15.17 22.75
CA ALA A 390 -0.27 -16.24 23.46
C ALA A 390 0.26 -17.64 23.15
N SER A 391 0.86 -17.84 21.96
CA SER A 391 1.39 -19.14 21.52
C SER A 391 2.83 -19.41 21.99
N LEU A 392 3.56 -18.37 22.41
CA LEU A 392 4.94 -18.50 22.84
C LEU A 392 5.02 -18.93 24.31
N PRO A 393 5.58 -20.12 24.62
CA PRO A 393 5.73 -20.58 26.00
C PRO A 393 6.77 -19.76 26.77
N GLY A 394 6.53 -19.58 28.07
CA GLY A 394 7.37 -18.82 28.98
C GLY A 394 6.85 -17.41 29.22
N SER A 395 7.35 -16.75 30.27
CA SER A 395 6.91 -15.41 30.67
C SER A 395 7.06 -14.42 29.53
N SER A 396 5.94 -14.11 28.85
CA SER A 396 5.90 -12.91 28.00
C SER A 396 6.22 -11.70 28.86
N PRO A 397 7.21 -10.87 28.51
CA PRO A 397 7.41 -9.59 29.16
C PRO A 397 6.08 -8.82 29.24
N ALA A 398 5.84 -8.08 30.32
CA ALA A 398 4.58 -7.35 30.52
C ALA A 398 4.22 -6.44 29.31
N GLY A 399 5.23 -5.90 28.60
CA GLY A 399 5.06 -5.08 27.41
C GLY A 399 4.43 -5.80 26.20
N TRP A 400 4.47 -7.13 26.14
CA TRP A 400 3.85 -7.86 25.03
C TRP A 400 2.32 -7.84 25.03
N ALA A 401 1.70 -7.52 26.17
CA ALA A 401 0.25 -7.35 26.30
C ALA A 401 -0.25 -5.95 25.90
N GLU A 402 0.66 -4.99 25.67
CA GLU A 402 0.30 -3.64 25.28
C GLU A 402 -0.03 -3.54 23.77
N HIS A 403 -0.75 -2.49 23.40
CA HIS A 403 -1.10 -2.20 22.01
C HIS A 403 -0.54 -0.83 21.60
N PRO A 404 0.79 -0.69 21.49
CA PRO A 404 1.45 0.61 21.33
C PRO A 404 1.08 1.32 20.03
N THR A 405 0.83 0.58 18.94
CA THR A 405 0.47 1.20 17.64
C THR A 405 -0.86 1.96 17.66
N ARG A 406 -1.68 1.82 18.70
CA ARG A 406 -2.89 2.66 18.88
C ARG A 406 -2.60 4.10 19.22
N LYS A 407 -1.42 4.40 19.71
CA LYS A 407 -1.04 5.71 20.27
C LYS A 407 0.24 6.28 19.67
N THR A 408 1.11 5.42 19.13
CA THR A 408 2.41 5.85 18.59
C THR A 408 2.20 6.33 17.14
N PRO A 409 2.48 7.60 16.83
CA PRO A 409 2.49 8.07 15.45
C PRO A 409 3.49 7.29 14.59
N LEU A 410 3.20 7.17 13.29
CA LEU A 410 4.18 6.72 12.32
C LEU A 410 5.30 7.77 12.17
N PRO A 411 6.52 7.37 11.75
CA PRO A 411 7.56 8.32 11.39
C PRO A 411 7.02 9.42 10.49
N GLY A 412 7.35 10.66 10.80
CA GLY A 412 6.77 11.81 10.08
C GLY A 412 5.44 12.33 10.63
N GLY A 413 4.70 11.55 11.42
CA GLY A 413 3.36 11.91 11.91
C GLY A 413 3.31 12.74 13.21
N HIS A 414 4.44 13.04 13.84
CA HIS A 414 4.52 13.73 15.14
C HIS A 414 4.24 15.23 15.01
N THR A 415 2.98 15.62 14.85
CA THR A 415 2.56 17.02 14.73
C THR A 415 1.23 17.26 15.44
N ASP A 416 1.08 18.41 16.10
CA ASP A 416 -0.20 18.84 16.69
C ASP A 416 -1.17 19.39 15.63
N ASN A 417 -0.62 20.05 14.60
CA ASN A 417 -1.37 20.62 13.48
C ASN A 417 -0.57 20.48 12.18
N PHE A 418 -0.93 19.49 11.38
CA PHE A 418 -0.17 19.12 10.19
C PHE A 418 -0.16 20.23 9.11
N GLU A 419 -1.26 20.94 8.89
CA GLU A 419 -1.31 21.99 7.86
C GLU A 419 -0.44 23.21 8.25
N ARG A 420 -0.45 23.60 9.51
CA ARG A 420 0.45 24.64 10.00
C ARG A 420 1.90 24.20 9.91
N PHE A 421 2.19 22.97 10.36
CA PHE A 421 3.52 22.37 10.26
C PHE A 421 4.02 22.38 8.81
N CYS A 422 3.22 21.93 7.84
CA CYS A 422 3.61 21.91 6.42
C CYS A 422 4.02 23.29 5.92
N LYS A 423 3.26 24.32 6.27
CA LYS A 423 3.55 25.71 5.84
C LYS A 423 4.89 26.19 6.41
N ASP A 424 5.10 26.00 7.71
CA ASP A 424 6.30 26.49 8.39
C ASP A 424 7.55 25.69 7.97
N ALA A 425 7.44 24.35 7.92
CA ALA A 425 8.52 23.46 7.51
C ALA A 425 8.93 23.63 6.03
N ALA A 426 7.98 23.88 5.13
CA ALA A 426 8.31 24.15 3.72
C ALA A 426 9.08 25.48 3.56
N ALA A 427 8.73 26.51 4.32
CA ALA A 427 9.49 27.77 4.34
C ALA A 427 10.91 27.56 4.88
N ASP A 428 11.05 26.76 5.93
CA ASP A 428 12.37 26.41 6.47
C ASP A 428 13.20 25.57 5.50
N ALA A 429 12.60 24.61 4.80
CA ALA A 429 13.28 23.80 3.79
C ALA A 429 13.87 24.67 2.67
N VAL A 430 13.09 25.63 2.15
CA VAL A 430 13.60 26.60 1.17
C VAL A 430 14.75 27.43 1.75
N ARG A 431 14.60 27.96 2.96
CA ARG A 431 15.59 28.82 3.59
C ARG A 431 16.89 28.09 3.92
N LEU A 432 16.80 26.85 4.46
CA LEU A 432 17.95 26.12 4.98
C LEU A 432 18.70 25.33 3.90
N PHE A 433 17.99 24.83 2.91
CA PHE A 433 18.55 23.95 1.87
C PHE A 433 18.52 24.61 0.48
N ASN A 434 17.91 25.80 0.33
CA ASN A 434 17.75 26.53 -0.93
C ASN A 434 17.23 25.63 -2.06
N VAL A 435 16.20 24.84 -1.77
CA VAL A 435 15.48 23.98 -2.73
C VAL A 435 14.28 24.71 -3.30
N PRO A 436 13.76 24.33 -4.48
CA PRO A 436 12.55 24.91 -5.04
C PRO A 436 11.36 24.76 -4.09
N ARG A 437 10.52 25.79 -3.98
CA ARG A 437 9.37 25.80 -3.08
C ARG A 437 8.40 24.63 -3.30
N ALA A 438 8.11 24.31 -4.57
CA ALA A 438 7.23 23.19 -4.90
C ALA A 438 7.79 21.83 -4.43
N ALA A 439 9.10 21.63 -4.54
CA ALA A 439 9.78 20.44 -4.01
C ALA A 439 9.70 20.42 -2.47
N ALA A 440 9.98 21.53 -1.80
CA ALA A 440 9.90 21.66 -0.36
C ALA A 440 8.49 21.31 0.18
N GLU A 441 7.43 21.89 -0.42
CA GLU A 441 6.04 21.64 -0.05
C GLU A 441 5.67 20.16 -0.23
N ARG A 442 6.09 19.52 -1.33
CA ARG A 442 5.85 18.11 -1.58
C ARG A 442 6.61 17.22 -0.60
N ILE A 443 7.91 17.46 -0.37
CA ILE A 443 8.74 16.69 0.56
C ILE A 443 8.17 16.74 1.98
N VAL A 444 7.81 17.93 2.45
CA VAL A 444 7.22 18.09 3.79
C VAL A 444 5.89 17.34 3.90
N ARG A 445 5.03 17.41 2.88
CA ARG A 445 3.75 16.68 2.87
C ARG A 445 3.94 15.17 2.80
N THR A 446 4.96 14.68 2.09
CA THR A 446 5.23 13.25 1.91
C THR A 446 5.88 12.63 3.15
N TYR A 447 6.86 13.30 3.73
CA TYR A 447 7.71 12.75 4.80
C TYR A 447 7.42 13.34 6.20
N GLY A 448 6.51 14.31 6.30
CA GLY A 448 6.16 14.95 7.56
C GLY A 448 7.40 15.48 8.31
N THR A 449 7.52 15.19 9.59
CA THR A 449 8.64 15.66 10.43
C THR A 449 10.02 15.11 10.02
N ARG A 450 10.08 14.12 9.11
CA ARG A 450 11.35 13.57 8.58
C ARG A 450 11.94 14.39 7.43
N TRP A 451 11.29 15.46 6.99
CA TRP A 451 11.71 16.26 5.82
C TRP A 451 13.18 16.73 5.88
N GLN A 452 13.70 17.03 7.08
CA GLN A 452 15.10 17.43 7.25
C GLN A 452 16.07 16.29 6.90
N GLN A 453 15.71 15.05 7.29
CA GLN A 453 16.50 13.86 6.96
C GLN A 453 16.55 13.63 5.45
N VAL A 454 15.43 13.88 4.77
CA VAL A 454 15.33 13.76 3.30
C VAL A 454 16.23 14.76 2.58
N LEU A 455 16.38 15.96 3.12
CA LEU A 455 17.23 17.02 2.55
C LEU A 455 18.67 17.00 3.06
N GLU A 456 19.01 16.18 4.04
CA GLU A 456 20.39 16.11 4.59
C GLU A 456 21.46 15.78 3.53
N PRO A 457 21.19 14.92 2.50
CA PRO A 457 22.14 14.70 1.40
C PRO A 457 22.57 15.98 0.67
N VAL A 458 21.71 17.01 0.58
CA VAL A 458 22.03 18.32 -0.04
C VAL A 458 23.22 19.01 0.63
N ARG A 459 23.46 18.76 1.93
CA ARG A 459 24.60 19.34 2.64
C ARG A 459 25.95 18.74 2.21
N ARG A 460 25.92 17.47 1.76
CA ARG A 460 27.09 16.74 1.26
C ARG A 460 27.35 17.02 -0.22
N ASP A 461 26.28 17.06 -1.01
CA ASP A 461 26.35 17.42 -2.42
C ASP A 461 25.21 18.38 -2.79
N ARG A 462 25.59 19.59 -3.12
CA ARG A 462 24.66 20.69 -3.48
C ARG A 462 23.83 20.38 -4.74
N LYS A 463 24.34 19.59 -5.68
CA LYS A 463 23.64 19.21 -6.91
C LYS A 463 22.37 18.41 -6.63
N LEU A 464 22.31 17.71 -5.49
CA LEU A 464 21.13 16.95 -5.07
C LEU A 464 19.92 17.83 -4.71
N ALA A 465 20.08 19.15 -4.64
CA ALA A 465 18.99 20.11 -4.46
C ALA A 465 18.27 20.47 -5.78
N ASP A 466 18.87 20.13 -6.91
CA ASP A 466 18.29 20.45 -8.21
C ASP A 466 17.17 19.45 -8.56
N PRO A 467 16.06 19.92 -9.16
CA PRO A 467 15.01 19.03 -9.65
C PRO A 467 15.52 18.12 -10.76
N LEU A 468 15.18 16.84 -10.67
CA LEU A 468 15.41 15.88 -11.73
C LEU A 468 14.50 16.19 -12.93
N ALA A 469 15.05 16.19 -14.13
CA ALA A 469 14.35 16.62 -15.35
C ALA A 469 13.06 15.78 -15.58
N GLY A 470 11.92 16.44 -15.81
CA GLY A 470 10.63 15.77 -16.05
C GLY A 470 10.00 15.07 -14.86
N SER A 471 10.58 15.19 -13.66
CA SER A 471 10.17 14.43 -12.46
C SER A 471 9.16 15.16 -11.56
N GLU A 472 8.47 16.18 -12.01
CA GLU A 472 7.52 16.97 -11.19
C GLU A 472 8.12 17.51 -9.88
N ASN A 473 9.35 18.05 -9.95
CA ASN A 473 10.12 18.60 -8.84
C ASN A 473 10.64 17.58 -7.81
N TYR A 474 10.82 16.30 -8.17
CA TYR A 474 11.62 15.39 -7.35
C TYR A 474 13.09 15.79 -7.40
N LEU A 475 13.76 15.69 -6.26
CA LEU A 475 15.16 16.08 -6.10
C LEU A 475 16.07 14.84 -6.05
N GLY A 476 17.33 14.99 -6.47
CA GLY A 476 18.35 13.97 -6.26
C GLY A 476 18.50 13.55 -4.80
N ALA A 477 18.28 14.48 -3.86
CA ALA A 477 18.30 14.21 -2.42
C ALA A 477 17.31 13.12 -1.98
N GLU A 478 16.15 13.03 -2.62
CA GLU A 478 15.16 12.01 -2.29
C GLU A 478 15.58 10.63 -2.78
N VAL A 479 16.28 10.56 -3.91
CA VAL A 479 16.89 9.32 -4.41
C VAL A 479 17.96 8.85 -3.45
N ALA A 480 18.90 9.73 -3.06
CA ALA A 480 19.96 9.44 -2.10
C ALA A 480 19.39 9.01 -0.74
N PHE A 481 18.38 9.72 -0.23
CA PHE A 481 17.70 9.37 1.01
C PHE A 481 17.05 7.99 0.94
N ALA A 482 16.35 7.66 -0.16
CA ALA A 482 15.70 6.37 -0.35
C ALA A 482 16.71 5.21 -0.35
N ILE A 483 17.89 5.41 -0.93
CA ILE A 483 18.98 4.44 -0.92
C ILE A 483 19.51 4.26 0.50
N GLU A 484 19.91 5.35 1.15
CA GLU A 484 20.58 5.34 2.45
C GLU A 484 19.66 4.94 3.61
N ASN A 485 18.39 5.32 3.55
CA ASN A 485 17.49 5.21 4.72
C ASN A 485 16.31 4.25 4.50
N GLU A 486 15.98 3.87 3.25
CA GLU A 486 14.79 3.09 2.94
C GLU A 486 15.06 1.86 2.07
N MET A 487 16.32 1.45 1.96
CA MET A 487 16.76 0.26 1.21
C MET A 487 16.26 0.24 -0.24
N ALA A 488 16.22 1.39 -0.94
CA ALA A 488 16.06 1.40 -2.38
C ALA A 488 17.37 0.91 -3.02
N LEU A 489 17.37 -0.27 -3.64
CA LEU A 489 18.57 -0.94 -4.14
C LEU A 489 18.59 -1.08 -5.65
N GLU A 490 17.44 -0.90 -6.29
CA GLU A 490 17.22 -0.87 -7.73
C GLU A 490 16.40 0.37 -8.13
N LEU A 491 16.54 0.84 -9.39
CA LEU A 491 15.82 2.02 -9.87
C LEU A 491 14.30 1.93 -9.67
N ASP A 492 13.73 0.75 -9.91
CA ASP A 492 12.30 0.48 -9.76
C ASP A 492 11.82 0.64 -8.31
N ASP A 493 12.70 0.48 -7.32
CA ASP A 493 12.35 0.69 -5.92
C ASP A 493 11.97 2.16 -5.69
N PHE A 494 12.75 3.07 -6.25
CA PHE A 494 12.46 4.49 -6.18
C PHE A 494 11.29 4.87 -7.10
N LEU A 495 11.36 4.49 -8.36
CA LEU A 495 10.43 4.92 -9.39
C LEU A 495 8.98 4.43 -9.18
N LEU A 496 8.81 3.21 -8.64
CA LEU A 496 7.49 2.61 -8.44
C LEU A 496 6.96 2.78 -7.01
N ARG A 497 7.84 2.79 -5.98
CA ARG A 497 7.43 2.65 -4.58
C ARG A 497 7.83 3.81 -3.66
N ARG A 498 8.91 4.56 -3.97
CA ARG A 498 9.26 5.75 -3.16
C ARG A 498 8.67 7.03 -3.76
N SER A 499 8.50 7.07 -5.10
CA SER A 499 7.95 8.23 -5.80
C SER A 499 6.66 7.95 -6.58
N GLY A 500 6.47 6.72 -7.08
CA GLY A 500 5.36 6.37 -7.96
C GLY A 500 5.44 6.97 -9.36
N LEU A 501 6.54 7.64 -9.72
CA LEU A 501 6.72 8.39 -10.97
C LEU A 501 6.47 7.54 -12.22
N SER A 502 6.86 6.26 -12.21
CA SER A 502 6.65 5.37 -13.35
C SER A 502 5.18 5.12 -13.68
N TRP A 503 4.27 5.36 -12.74
CA TRP A 503 2.84 5.12 -12.96
C TRP A 503 2.13 6.29 -13.68
N TYR A 504 2.62 7.51 -13.53
CA TYR A 504 1.92 8.70 -14.05
C TYR A 504 2.80 9.67 -14.86
N ALA A 505 4.13 9.52 -14.82
CA ALA A 505 5.06 10.41 -15.49
C ALA A 505 6.11 9.69 -16.36
N ALA A 506 5.99 8.37 -16.57
CA ALA A 506 7.01 7.56 -17.23
C ALA A 506 7.54 8.15 -18.55
N HIS A 507 6.66 8.79 -19.34
CA HIS A 507 7.01 9.43 -20.61
C HIS A 507 7.92 10.65 -20.45
N ALA A 508 7.89 11.31 -19.29
CA ALA A 508 8.68 12.53 -19.01
C ALA A 508 10.01 12.22 -18.29
N LEU A 509 10.27 10.95 -17.92
CA LEU A 509 11.42 10.57 -17.13
C LEU A 509 12.67 10.21 -17.95
N ALA A 510 12.63 10.33 -19.27
CA ALA A 510 13.75 9.93 -20.15
C ALA A 510 15.10 10.53 -19.75
N ASP A 511 15.09 11.81 -19.31
CA ASP A 511 16.28 12.54 -18.87
C ASP A 511 16.55 12.40 -17.36
N ALA A 512 15.53 12.10 -16.55
CA ALA A 512 15.68 11.94 -15.10
C ALA A 512 16.30 10.58 -14.72
N VAL A 513 15.91 9.51 -15.43
CA VAL A 513 16.34 8.15 -15.09
C VAL A 513 17.85 7.96 -15.19
N PRO A 514 18.58 8.47 -16.20
CA PRO A 514 20.04 8.46 -16.19
C PRO A 514 20.64 9.20 -14.99
N GLN A 515 20.09 10.35 -14.60
CA GLN A 515 20.55 11.10 -13.42
C GLN A 515 20.32 10.32 -12.13
N MET A 516 19.16 9.65 -11.99
CA MET A 516 18.89 8.77 -10.86
C MET A 516 19.86 7.59 -10.82
N ALA A 517 20.14 6.96 -11.97
CA ALA A 517 21.07 5.84 -12.08
C ALA A 517 22.50 6.23 -11.67
N GLU A 518 22.95 7.46 -11.95
CA GLU A 518 24.23 7.99 -11.44
C GLU A 518 24.24 8.05 -9.90
N ILE A 519 23.17 8.58 -9.29
CA ILE A 519 23.05 8.63 -7.82
C ILE A 519 23.09 7.22 -7.23
N PHE A 520 22.39 6.24 -7.82
CA PHE A 520 22.45 4.84 -7.41
C PHE A 520 23.87 4.27 -7.55
N ALA A 521 24.57 4.56 -8.66
CA ALA A 521 25.92 4.11 -8.90
C ALA A 521 26.91 4.66 -7.84
N GLU A 522 26.81 5.95 -7.51
CA GLU A 522 27.64 6.59 -6.48
C GLU A 522 27.40 6.01 -5.07
N HIS A 523 26.15 5.73 -4.70
CA HIS A 523 25.80 5.26 -3.35
C HIS A 523 25.97 3.75 -3.15
N LEU A 524 25.74 2.94 -4.22
CA LEU A 524 25.77 1.49 -4.15
C LEU A 524 27.01 0.87 -4.80
N GLY A 525 27.89 1.68 -5.39
CA GLY A 525 29.09 1.20 -6.07
C GLY A 525 28.79 0.44 -7.35
N TRP A 526 27.75 0.81 -8.11
CA TRP A 526 27.48 0.22 -9.40
C TRP A 526 28.56 0.59 -10.40
N ASP A 527 29.00 -0.39 -11.19
CA ASP A 527 29.83 -0.11 -12.35
C ASP A 527 29.00 0.45 -13.52
N ALA A 528 29.68 0.91 -14.57
CA ALA A 528 29.02 1.49 -15.73
C ALA A 528 28.07 0.50 -16.41
N ALA A 529 28.41 -0.79 -16.42
CA ALA A 529 27.59 -1.82 -17.06
C ALA A 529 26.25 -2.01 -16.33
N LYS A 530 26.26 -2.08 -14.98
CA LYS A 530 25.04 -2.18 -14.18
C LYS A 530 24.19 -0.92 -14.28
N ARG A 531 24.82 0.27 -14.20
CA ARG A 531 24.12 1.55 -14.36
C ARG A 531 23.40 1.63 -15.71
N ASP A 532 24.09 1.34 -16.80
CA ASP A 532 23.54 1.44 -18.16
C ASP A 532 22.44 0.37 -18.38
N ALA A 533 22.62 -0.84 -17.83
CA ALA A 533 21.60 -1.89 -17.85
C ALA A 533 20.33 -1.45 -17.12
N ALA A 534 20.44 -0.84 -15.95
CA ALA A 534 19.27 -0.34 -15.18
C ALA A 534 18.48 0.72 -15.97
N VAL A 535 19.17 1.64 -16.66
CA VAL A 535 18.52 2.63 -17.54
C VAL A 535 17.82 1.96 -18.72
N GLU A 536 18.44 0.95 -19.32
CA GLU A 536 17.87 0.23 -20.45
C GLU A 536 16.68 -0.64 -20.04
N ASP A 537 16.72 -1.24 -18.86
CA ASP A 537 15.60 -2.01 -18.29
C ASP A 537 14.39 -1.13 -18.05
N PHE A 538 14.59 0.09 -17.53
CA PHE A 538 13.51 1.08 -17.44
C PHE A 538 12.90 1.39 -18.81
N ARG A 539 13.71 1.57 -19.86
CA ARG A 539 13.22 1.85 -21.21
C ARG A 539 12.41 0.70 -21.78
N LYS A 540 12.84 -0.55 -21.51
CA LYS A 540 12.19 -1.78 -21.97
C LYS A 540 10.94 -2.15 -21.15
N ALA A 541 10.88 -1.77 -19.89
CA ALA A 541 9.80 -2.13 -18.99
C ALA A 541 8.40 -1.73 -19.50
N GLY A 542 8.35 -0.79 -20.50
CA GLY A 542 7.13 -0.49 -21.22
C GLY A 542 5.98 -0.18 -20.25
N TYR A 543 6.24 0.64 -19.21
CA TYR A 543 5.17 1.08 -18.32
C TYR A 543 4.02 1.52 -19.20
N PHE A 544 2.88 0.91 -19.04
CA PHE A 544 1.74 0.88 -19.96
C PHE A 544 1.64 2.17 -20.78
N ARG A 545 1.97 2.08 -22.07
CA ARG A 545 1.67 3.10 -23.06
C ARG A 545 0.44 2.61 -23.80
N ALA A 546 -0.63 3.35 -23.77
CA ALA A 546 -1.69 3.18 -24.74
C ALA A 546 -1.05 3.50 -26.11
N SER A 547 -0.68 2.45 -26.85
CA SER A 547 -0.19 2.59 -28.24
C SER A 547 -1.32 2.96 -29.16
#